data_4424688d1f86cde29166494e49e2e59d
#
_entry.id   4424688d1f86cde29166494e49e2e59d
#
_cell.length_a   1.000
_cell.length_b   1.000
_cell.length_c   1.000
_cell.angle_alpha   90.00
_cell.angle_beta   90.00
_cell.angle_gamma   90.00
#
_symmetry.space_group_name_H-M   'P 1'
#
loop_
_entity.id
_entity.type
_entity.pdbx_description
1 polymer ?
#
loop_
_entity_poly.entity_id
_entity_poly.type
_entity_poly.pdbx_seq_one_letter_code
_entity_poly.pdbx_strand_id
1 'polypeptide(L)'
;LLQKRDYHFTLDTDTEIIMHELSYRLRGDSAPDLKDVLTQLSESFDGAYNITFLDALGRMFVSRDPLGLRPLSYAVQGKVFGAASESVALTNLGFTDVKCLNPGEAIIVDENGMRIERYAECKRRAHCFFEWVYFSNVASLMDGRSVYQVRADSGKQLADLEDVPTDDGNSIV
;
A
#
# COMPACT_ATOMS: atom_id res chain seq x y z
N LEU A 1 1.01 9.05 23.46
CA LEU A 1 -0.25 8.43 23.94
C LEU A 1 0.05 7.06 24.58
N LEU A 2 0.76 6.16 23.89
CA LEU A 2 1.11 4.82 24.38
C LEU A 2 2.00 4.83 25.62
N GLN A 3 2.99 5.71 25.70
CA GLN A 3 3.84 5.85 26.91
C GLN A 3 3.03 6.17 28.18
N LYS A 4 1.91 6.89 28.04
CA LYS A 4 0.99 7.16 29.17
C LYS A 4 0.17 5.94 29.59
N ARG A 5 0.25 4.82 28.84
CA ARG A 5 -0.46 3.56 29.08
C ARG A 5 0.49 2.45 29.54
N ASP A 6 1.69 2.80 30.04
CA ASP A 6 2.72 1.85 30.53
C ASP A 6 3.21 0.84 29.47
N TYR A 7 3.20 1.21 28.19
CA TYR A 7 3.85 0.41 27.16
C TYR A 7 5.36 0.65 27.16
N HIS A 8 6.12 -0.42 27.25
CA HIS A 8 7.56 -0.41 27.08
C HIS A 8 7.90 -0.68 25.62
N PHE A 9 8.60 0.25 25.00
CA PHE A 9 9.13 0.08 23.64
C PHE A 9 10.51 -0.54 23.74
N THR A 10 10.74 -1.62 22.99
CA THR A 10 12.02 -2.32 22.89
C THR A 10 12.79 -1.91 21.64
N LEU A 11 12.06 -1.48 20.61
CA LEU A 11 12.59 -1.01 19.35
C LEU A 11 12.08 0.40 19.08
N ASP A 12 12.91 1.22 18.45
CA ASP A 12 12.53 2.56 18.01
C ASP A 12 12.02 2.49 16.55
N THR A 13 10.88 1.78 16.36
CA THR A 13 10.30 1.54 15.04
C THR A 13 8.80 1.83 15.02
N ASP A 14 8.33 2.37 13.89
CA ASP A 14 6.90 2.62 13.66
C ASP A 14 6.07 1.33 13.76
N THR A 15 6.63 0.20 13.33
CA THR A 15 5.97 -1.11 13.38
C THR A 15 5.63 -1.53 14.81
N GLU A 16 6.50 -1.26 15.79
CA GLU A 16 6.23 -1.57 17.20
C GLU A 16 5.08 -0.72 17.73
N ILE A 17 5.02 0.55 17.35
CA ILE A 17 3.91 1.45 17.70
C ILE A 17 2.59 0.93 17.12
N ILE A 18 2.58 0.55 15.84
CA ILE A 18 1.42 -0.03 15.14
C ILE A 18 0.95 -1.30 15.85
N MET A 19 1.89 -2.20 16.20
CA MET A 19 1.60 -3.44 16.90
C MET A 19 0.96 -3.19 18.27
N HIS A 20 1.48 -2.25 19.04
CA HIS A 20 0.91 -1.90 20.35
C HIS A 20 -0.47 -1.26 20.24
N GLU A 21 -0.70 -0.38 19.28
CA GLU A 21 -2.02 0.21 19.03
C GLU A 21 -3.03 -0.84 18.58
N LEU A 22 -2.66 -1.76 17.68
CA LEU A 22 -3.50 -2.90 17.30
C LEU A 22 -3.82 -3.79 18.49
N SER A 23 -2.79 -4.19 19.25
CA SER A 23 -2.96 -5.02 20.45
C SER A 23 -3.89 -4.37 21.49
N TYR A 24 -3.80 -3.06 21.65
CA TYR A 24 -4.67 -2.33 22.56
C TYR A 24 -6.14 -2.37 22.13
N ARG A 25 -6.41 -2.19 20.82
CA ARG A 25 -7.77 -2.16 20.29
C ARG A 25 -8.40 -3.54 20.14
N LEU A 26 -7.57 -4.57 20.03
CA LEU A 26 -8.01 -5.96 19.92
C LEU A 26 -8.23 -6.64 21.29
N ARG A 27 -8.09 -5.88 22.41
CA ARG A 27 -8.29 -6.41 23.78
C ARG A 27 -9.74 -6.74 24.04
N GLY A 28 -9.94 -7.70 24.92
CA GLY A 28 -11.24 -8.09 25.47
C GLY A 28 -11.64 -9.50 25.07
N ASP A 29 -12.72 -9.97 25.65
CA ASP A 29 -13.25 -11.33 25.46
C ASP A 29 -14.03 -11.47 24.14
N SER A 30 -14.46 -10.35 23.54
CA SER A 30 -15.11 -10.31 22.23
C SER A 30 -14.14 -9.78 21.18
N ALA A 31 -13.95 -10.53 20.11
CA ALA A 31 -13.14 -10.08 18.98
C ALA A 31 -13.83 -8.90 18.25
N PRO A 32 -13.27 -7.68 18.29
CA PRO A 32 -13.88 -6.53 17.63
C PRO A 32 -13.86 -6.69 16.11
N ASP A 33 -14.73 -5.95 15.41
CA ASP A 33 -14.70 -5.89 13.95
C ASP A 33 -13.39 -5.23 13.48
N LEU A 34 -12.69 -5.87 12.53
CA LEU A 34 -11.40 -5.37 12.03
C LEU A 34 -11.52 -4.05 11.27
N LYS A 35 -12.68 -3.77 10.64
CA LYS A 35 -12.94 -2.47 10.02
C LYS A 35 -13.00 -1.36 11.06
N ASP A 36 -13.70 -1.59 12.18
CA ASP A 36 -13.82 -0.60 13.25
C ASP A 36 -12.46 -0.33 13.89
N VAL A 37 -11.65 -1.37 14.08
CA VAL A 37 -10.25 -1.22 14.53
C VAL A 37 -9.44 -0.35 13.58
N LEU A 38 -9.51 -0.62 12.28
CA LEU A 38 -8.81 0.16 11.25
C LEU A 38 -9.31 1.61 11.20
N THR A 39 -10.61 1.84 11.32
CA THR A 39 -11.19 3.19 11.35
C THR A 39 -10.61 4.01 12.51
N GLN A 40 -10.59 3.43 13.71
CA GLN A 40 -10.00 4.09 14.88
C GLN A 40 -8.48 4.31 14.75
N LEU A 41 -7.75 3.37 14.13
CA LEU A 41 -6.31 3.54 13.88
C LEU A 41 -6.04 4.69 12.92
N SER A 42 -6.86 4.83 11.89
CA SER A 42 -6.71 5.89 10.87
C SER A 42 -6.84 7.30 11.45
N GLU A 43 -7.56 7.46 12.56
CA GLU A 43 -7.71 8.75 13.27
C GLU A 43 -6.42 9.17 13.99
N SER A 44 -5.56 8.20 14.32
CA SER A 44 -4.33 8.43 15.09
C SER A 44 -3.06 8.30 14.27
N PHE A 45 -3.14 7.70 13.09
CA PHE A 45 -1.99 7.50 12.21
C PHE A 45 -1.87 8.63 11.21
N ASP A 46 -0.67 9.19 11.11
CA ASP A 46 -0.28 10.15 10.09
C ASP A 46 0.81 9.53 9.20
N GLY A 47 0.77 9.86 7.90
CA GLY A 47 1.76 9.42 6.94
C GLY A 47 1.36 8.21 6.10
N ALA A 48 2.36 7.53 5.55
CA ALA A 48 2.19 6.39 4.64
C ALA A 48 2.25 5.07 5.38
N TYR A 49 1.26 4.23 5.19
CA TYR A 49 1.29 2.86 5.71
C TYR A 49 0.51 1.90 4.83
N ASN A 50 1.10 0.74 4.58
CA ASN A 50 0.40 -0.44 4.10
C ASN A 50 0.60 -1.53 5.17
N ILE A 51 -0.48 -2.00 5.75
CA ILE A 51 -0.41 -2.94 6.87
C ILE A 51 -1.00 -4.28 6.45
N THR A 52 -0.24 -5.34 6.64
CA THR A 52 -0.73 -6.72 6.60
C THR A 52 -0.73 -7.27 8.01
N PHE A 53 -1.87 -7.75 8.46
CA PHE A 53 -2.09 -8.24 9.82
C PHE A 53 -2.77 -9.60 9.78
N LEU A 54 -2.35 -10.48 10.67
CA LEU A 54 -2.96 -11.79 10.92
C LEU A 54 -3.03 -12.00 12.43
N ASP A 55 -4.21 -12.33 12.94
CA ASP A 55 -4.39 -12.64 14.35
C ASP A 55 -4.42 -14.15 14.65
N ALA A 56 -4.42 -14.48 15.94
CA ALA A 56 -4.46 -15.87 16.40
C ALA A 56 -5.79 -16.60 16.12
N LEU A 57 -6.85 -15.85 15.77
CA LEU A 57 -8.14 -16.40 15.36
C LEU A 57 -8.22 -16.71 13.87
N GLY A 58 -7.13 -16.45 13.12
CA GLY A 58 -7.07 -16.64 11.68
C GLY A 58 -7.72 -15.50 10.89
N ARG A 59 -8.13 -14.41 11.53
CA ARG A 59 -8.61 -13.22 10.83
C ARG A 59 -7.42 -12.40 10.33
N MET A 60 -7.52 -11.85 9.12
CA MET A 60 -6.48 -11.01 8.56
C MET A 60 -7.05 -9.78 7.89
N PHE A 61 -6.24 -8.76 7.77
CA PHE A 61 -6.49 -7.66 6.86
C PHE A 61 -5.22 -7.22 6.12
N VAL A 62 -5.44 -6.62 4.96
CA VAL A 62 -4.43 -5.87 4.20
C VAL A 62 -5.03 -4.50 3.93
N SER A 63 -4.39 -3.43 4.41
CA SER A 63 -4.92 -2.06 4.33
C SER A 63 -3.95 -1.11 3.65
N ARG A 64 -4.50 -0.12 2.93
CA ARG A 64 -3.77 0.97 2.30
C ARG A 64 -4.14 2.29 2.97
N ASP A 65 -3.15 3.13 3.29
CA ASP A 65 -3.37 4.43 3.93
C ASP A 65 -4.38 5.32 3.17
N PRO A 66 -5.08 6.24 3.87
CA PRO A 66 -6.12 7.07 3.24
C PRO A 66 -5.62 8.04 2.18
N LEU A 67 -4.32 8.36 2.16
CA LEU A 67 -3.70 9.23 1.14
C LEU A 67 -3.22 8.41 -0.07
N GLY A 68 -3.04 7.09 0.09
CA GLY A 68 -2.53 6.19 -0.93
C GLY A 68 -1.09 6.52 -1.33
N LEU A 69 -0.26 6.94 -0.36
CA LEU A 69 1.12 7.35 -0.60
C LEU A 69 1.92 6.26 -1.31
N ARG A 70 1.82 5.02 -0.82
CA ARG A 70 2.50 3.86 -1.41
C ARG A 70 1.51 2.97 -2.15
N PRO A 71 1.94 2.25 -3.20
CA PRO A 71 1.08 1.34 -3.93
C PRO A 71 0.74 0.10 -3.10
N LEU A 72 -0.42 -0.49 -3.38
CA LEU A 72 -0.83 -1.79 -2.86
C LEU A 72 -1.71 -2.48 -3.89
N SER A 73 -1.28 -3.65 -4.31
CA SER A 73 -1.98 -4.49 -5.28
C SER A 73 -2.48 -5.76 -4.63
N TYR A 74 -3.57 -6.30 -5.17
CA TYR A 74 -4.12 -7.58 -4.74
C TYR A 74 -4.68 -8.37 -5.92
N ALA A 75 -4.82 -9.65 -5.73
CA ALA A 75 -5.48 -10.54 -6.69
C ALA A 75 -6.14 -11.71 -5.96
N VAL A 76 -7.17 -12.26 -6.60
CA VAL A 76 -7.86 -13.47 -6.15
C VAL A 76 -7.93 -14.44 -7.32
N GLN A 77 -7.50 -15.67 -7.12
CA GLN A 77 -7.55 -16.71 -8.12
C GLN A 77 -8.05 -18.01 -7.49
N GLY A 78 -9.29 -18.36 -7.78
CA GLY A 78 -9.96 -19.48 -7.12
C GLY A 78 -10.12 -19.19 -5.62
N LYS A 79 -9.47 -20.01 -4.79
CA LYS A 79 -9.49 -19.86 -3.32
C LYS A 79 -8.22 -19.18 -2.77
N VAL A 80 -7.32 -18.75 -3.63
CA VAL A 80 -6.06 -18.13 -3.23
C VAL A 80 -6.19 -16.62 -3.35
N PHE A 81 -5.87 -15.92 -2.28
CA PHE A 81 -5.73 -14.47 -2.21
C PHE A 81 -4.25 -14.11 -2.10
N GLY A 82 -3.84 -13.08 -2.82
CA GLY A 82 -2.50 -12.51 -2.73
C GLY A 82 -2.55 -10.98 -2.65
N ALA A 83 -1.66 -10.40 -1.89
CA ALA A 83 -1.44 -8.95 -1.85
C ALA A 83 0.05 -8.64 -1.85
N ALA A 84 0.44 -7.57 -2.52
CA ALA A 84 1.83 -7.11 -2.61
C ALA A 84 1.88 -5.61 -2.88
N SER A 85 2.98 -4.97 -2.53
CA SER A 85 3.20 -3.56 -2.84
C SER A 85 3.16 -3.28 -4.34
N GLU A 86 3.63 -4.23 -5.16
CA GLU A 86 3.69 -4.10 -6.61
C GLU A 86 2.94 -5.22 -7.34
N SER A 87 2.26 -4.85 -8.43
CA SER A 87 1.48 -5.80 -9.24
C SER A 87 2.36 -6.89 -9.88
N VAL A 88 3.60 -6.56 -10.26
CA VAL A 88 4.53 -7.52 -10.88
C VAL A 88 4.84 -8.71 -9.96
N ALA A 89 4.86 -8.51 -8.65
CA ALA A 89 5.07 -9.61 -7.70
C ALA A 89 3.95 -10.66 -7.80
N LEU A 90 2.70 -10.20 -7.94
CA LEU A 90 1.55 -11.09 -8.09
C LEU A 90 1.50 -11.75 -9.47
N THR A 91 1.81 -11.01 -10.54
CA THR A 91 1.84 -11.59 -11.90
C THR A 91 2.94 -12.66 -12.03
N ASN A 92 4.09 -12.47 -11.38
CA ASN A 92 5.15 -13.48 -11.35
C ASN A 92 4.75 -14.76 -10.59
N LEU A 93 3.81 -14.65 -9.66
CA LEU A 93 3.20 -15.79 -8.97
C LEU A 93 2.06 -16.44 -9.76
N GLY A 94 1.74 -15.93 -10.95
CA GLY A 94 0.74 -16.49 -11.85
C GLY A 94 -0.67 -15.92 -11.68
N PHE A 95 -0.86 -14.87 -10.86
CA PHE A 95 -2.13 -14.17 -10.82
C PHE A 95 -2.39 -13.36 -12.10
N THR A 96 -3.60 -13.45 -12.65
CA THR A 96 -3.94 -12.81 -13.93
C THR A 96 -4.78 -11.54 -13.81
N ASP A 97 -5.63 -11.43 -12.78
CA ASP A 97 -6.51 -10.27 -12.54
C ASP A 97 -6.00 -9.48 -11.32
N VAL A 98 -4.86 -8.79 -11.50
CA VAL A 98 -4.24 -7.99 -10.44
C VAL A 98 -4.87 -6.60 -10.42
N LYS A 99 -5.35 -6.18 -9.26
CA LYS A 99 -6.01 -4.89 -9.01
C LYS A 99 -5.23 -4.07 -7.99
N CYS A 100 -5.39 -2.76 -8.06
CA CYS A 100 -4.90 -1.86 -7.01
C CYS A 100 -5.99 -1.66 -5.96
N LEU A 101 -5.62 -1.72 -4.69
CA LEU A 101 -6.49 -1.35 -3.58
C LEU A 101 -6.57 0.18 -3.51
N ASN A 102 -7.79 0.73 -3.38
CA ASN A 102 -7.94 2.18 -3.28
C ASN A 102 -7.44 2.72 -1.92
N PRO A 103 -7.00 3.99 -1.87
CA PRO A 103 -6.67 4.65 -0.62
C PRO A 103 -7.83 4.58 0.40
N GLY A 104 -7.52 4.27 1.65
CA GLY A 104 -8.49 4.14 2.73
C GLY A 104 -9.35 2.87 2.67
N GLU A 105 -9.00 1.92 1.81
CA GLU A 105 -9.64 0.60 1.77
C GLU A 105 -8.77 -0.47 2.41
N ALA A 106 -9.44 -1.49 2.92
CA ALA A 106 -8.82 -2.71 3.42
C ALA A 106 -9.52 -3.94 2.86
N ILE A 107 -8.73 -4.98 2.61
CA ILE A 107 -9.24 -6.32 2.37
C ILE A 107 -9.24 -7.04 3.70
N ILE A 108 -10.40 -7.50 4.13
CA ILE A 108 -10.59 -8.23 5.38
C ILE A 108 -10.98 -9.66 5.04
N VAL A 109 -10.31 -10.60 5.68
CA VAL A 109 -10.59 -12.04 5.56
C VAL A 109 -10.84 -12.57 6.97
N ASP A 110 -12.01 -13.16 7.17
CA ASP A 110 -12.42 -13.76 8.42
C ASP A 110 -13.35 -14.97 8.15
N GLU A 111 -14.05 -15.44 9.16
CA GLU A 111 -15.00 -16.55 9.07
C GLU A 111 -16.17 -16.32 8.09
N ASN A 112 -16.50 -15.05 7.81
CA ASN A 112 -17.53 -14.65 6.84
C ASN A 112 -16.98 -14.55 5.41
N GLY A 113 -15.69 -14.84 5.21
CA GLY A 113 -15.01 -14.79 3.93
C GLY A 113 -14.22 -13.51 3.71
N MET A 114 -13.90 -13.24 2.44
CA MET A 114 -13.14 -12.06 2.03
C MET A 114 -14.08 -10.92 1.61
N ARG A 115 -13.81 -9.72 2.09
CA ARG A 115 -14.50 -8.50 1.70
C ARG A 115 -13.54 -7.31 1.59
N ILE A 116 -13.91 -6.33 0.77
CA ILE A 116 -13.20 -5.05 0.68
C ILE A 116 -14.06 -4.01 1.37
N GLU A 117 -13.47 -3.33 2.35
CA GLU A 117 -14.15 -2.34 3.17
C GLU A 117 -13.41 -1.00 3.14
N ARG A 118 -14.17 0.08 3.06
CA ARG A 118 -13.63 1.42 3.27
C ARG A 118 -13.63 1.74 4.75
N TYR A 119 -12.44 1.87 5.33
CA TYR A 119 -12.24 2.16 6.75
C TYR A 119 -11.93 3.65 7.01
N ALA A 120 -11.50 4.38 5.98
CA ALA A 120 -11.22 5.81 6.08
C ALA A 120 -11.53 6.53 4.76
N GLU A 121 -11.91 7.80 4.85
CA GLU A 121 -12.15 8.64 3.68
C GLU A 121 -10.84 9.10 3.05
N CYS A 122 -10.74 8.93 1.74
CA CYS A 122 -9.65 9.51 0.96
C CYS A 122 -9.99 10.97 0.59
N LYS A 123 -9.65 11.92 1.46
CA LYS A 123 -9.87 13.35 1.21
C LYS A 123 -8.99 13.90 0.09
N ARG A 124 -7.81 13.31 -0.10
CA ARG A 124 -6.85 13.70 -1.13
C ARG A 124 -5.95 12.51 -1.46
N ARG A 125 -5.74 12.24 -2.74
CA ARG A 125 -4.69 11.31 -3.17
C ARG A 125 -3.34 12.02 -3.16
N ALA A 126 -2.34 11.39 -2.55
CA ALA A 126 -0.98 11.93 -2.42
C ALA A 126 0.04 10.86 -2.79
N HIS A 127 -0.06 10.33 -4.01
CA HIS A 127 0.84 9.29 -4.49
C HIS A 127 2.30 9.76 -4.44
N CYS A 128 3.18 8.92 -3.91
CA CYS A 128 4.60 9.18 -3.89
C CYS A 128 5.15 9.17 -5.33
N PHE A 129 5.65 10.31 -5.77
CA PHE A 129 6.18 10.42 -7.12
C PHE A 129 7.45 9.58 -7.33
N PHE A 130 8.25 9.34 -6.26
CA PHE A 130 9.41 8.46 -6.32
C PHE A 130 9.09 7.01 -6.65
N GLU A 131 7.87 6.55 -6.36
CA GLU A 131 7.41 5.25 -6.83
C GLU A 131 7.45 5.18 -8.35
N TRP A 132 6.97 6.21 -9.02
CA TRP A 132 6.90 6.28 -10.47
C TRP A 132 8.27 6.39 -11.12
N VAL A 133 9.12 7.28 -10.62
CA VAL A 133 10.39 7.61 -11.30
C VAL A 133 11.54 6.68 -10.90
N TYR A 134 11.48 6.04 -9.73
CA TYR A 134 12.63 5.31 -9.20
C TYR A 134 12.31 3.95 -8.57
N PHE A 135 11.44 3.88 -7.55
CA PHE A 135 11.32 2.68 -6.71
C PHE A 135 10.64 1.51 -7.41
N SER A 136 9.52 1.73 -8.07
CA SER A 136 8.70 0.65 -8.59
C SER A 136 9.34 -0.05 -9.78
N ASN A 137 9.10 -1.36 -9.87
CA ASN A 137 9.53 -2.14 -11.02
C ASN A 137 8.84 -1.63 -12.29
N VAL A 138 9.59 -1.54 -13.37
CA VAL A 138 9.12 -1.02 -14.66
C VAL A 138 7.94 -1.83 -15.24
N ALA A 139 7.84 -3.11 -14.93
CA ALA A 139 6.75 -3.97 -15.38
C ALA A 139 5.47 -3.84 -14.53
N SER A 140 5.50 -3.06 -13.44
CA SER A 140 4.34 -2.88 -12.58
C SER A 140 3.28 -1.96 -13.17
N LEU A 141 2.02 -2.28 -12.82
CA LEU A 141 0.87 -1.38 -12.95
C LEU A 141 0.58 -0.79 -11.57
N MET A 142 0.51 0.52 -11.47
CA MET A 142 0.16 1.25 -10.26
C MET A 142 -1.01 2.19 -10.55
N ASP A 143 -2.05 2.11 -9.71
CA ASP A 143 -3.22 2.98 -9.82
C ASP A 143 -3.75 3.14 -11.26
N GLY A 144 -3.75 2.02 -12.00
CA GLY A 144 -4.23 1.92 -13.39
C GLY A 144 -3.27 2.40 -14.47
N ARG A 145 -2.00 2.72 -14.14
CA ARG A 145 -1.00 3.21 -15.09
C ARG A 145 0.23 2.31 -15.11
N SER A 146 0.83 2.14 -16.29
CA SER A 146 2.11 1.43 -16.45
C SER A 146 3.26 2.31 -15.97
N VAL A 147 4.11 1.77 -15.11
CA VAL A 147 5.35 2.43 -14.66
C VAL A 147 6.28 2.69 -15.84
N TYR A 148 6.40 1.71 -16.76
CA TYR A 148 7.16 1.87 -18.01
C TYR A 148 6.68 3.09 -18.81
N GLN A 149 5.37 3.18 -19.06
CA GLN A 149 4.80 4.25 -19.86
C GLN A 149 5.02 5.63 -19.22
N VAL A 150 4.83 5.73 -17.91
CA VAL A 150 5.07 6.99 -17.18
C VAL A 150 6.52 7.43 -17.29
N ARG A 151 7.48 6.50 -17.17
CA ARG A 151 8.92 6.82 -17.33
C ARG A 151 9.26 7.19 -18.76
N ALA A 152 8.72 6.47 -19.75
CA ALA A 152 8.91 6.79 -21.18
C ALA A 152 8.35 8.19 -21.52
N ASP A 153 7.16 8.52 -21.03
CA ASP A 153 6.55 9.84 -21.23
C ASP A 153 7.36 10.96 -20.57
N SER A 154 7.90 10.69 -19.35
CA SER A 154 8.77 11.64 -18.65
C SER A 154 10.08 11.88 -19.41
N GLY A 155 10.69 10.80 -19.93
CA GLY A 155 11.90 10.90 -20.76
C GLY A 155 11.65 11.68 -22.05
N LYS A 156 10.50 11.47 -22.69
CA LYS A 156 10.10 12.24 -23.87
C LYS A 156 9.94 13.73 -23.57
N GLN A 157 9.25 14.06 -22.48
CA GLN A 157 9.11 15.47 -22.06
C GLN A 157 10.45 16.11 -21.74
N LEU A 158 11.37 15.37 -21.11
CA LEU A 158 12.72 15.85 -20.84
C LEU A 158 13.47 16.13 -22.13
N ALA A 159 13.42 15.22 -23.11
CA ALA A 159 14.05 15.41 -24.42
C ALA A 159 13.47 16.62 -25.19
N ASP A 160 12.15 16.86 -25.06
CA ASP A 160 11.49 18.02 -25.68
C ASP A 160 11.92 19.37 -25.03
N LEU A 161 12.49 19.35 -23.83
CA LEU A 161 12.97 20.52 -23.10
C LEU A 161 14.48 20.76 -23.25
N GLU A 162 15.22 19.76 -23.78
CA GLU A 162 16.66 19.86 -23.96
C GLU A 162 17.01 20.55 -25.28
N ASP A 163 17.84 21.59 -25.19
CA ASP A 163 18.38 22.32 -26.35
C ASP A 163 19.74 21.77 -26.83
N VAL A 164 20.14 20.59 -26.35
CA VAL A 164 21.43 20.00 -26.77
C VAL A 164 21.35 19.44 -28.19
N PRO A 165 22.20 19.89 -29.12
CA PRO A 165 22.23 19.34 -30.46
C PRO A 165 22.62 17.85 -30.40
N THR A 166 21.81 16.97 -30.94
CA THR A 166 22.07 15.52 -30.98
C THR A 166 22.87 15.07 -32.22
N ASP A 167 23.14 15.99 -33.15
CA ASP A 167 23.85 15.78 -34.43
C ASP A 167 25.26 16.37 -34.46
N ASP A 168 25.82 16.76 -33.32
CA ASP A 168 27.16 17.34 -33.20
C ASP A 168 28.31 16.30 -33.34
N GLY A 169 28.00 15.05 -33.47
CA GLY A 169 28.96 13.94 -33.59
C GLY A 169 29.65 13.56 -32.26
N ASN A 170 29.35 14.28 -31.16
CA ASN A 170 29.95 14.08 -29.83
C ASN A 170 28.95 13.57 -28.81
N SER A 171 27.65 13.70 -29.09
CA SER A 171 26.56 13.24 -28.22
C SER A 171 26.09 11.85 -28.65
N ILE A 172 25.93 10.97 -27.64
CA ILE A 172 25.35 9.62 -27.84
C ILE A 172 24.07 9.58 -26.96
N VAL A 173 22.96 9.27 -27.58
CA VAL A 173 21.67 9.04 -26.93
C VAL A 173 21.32 7.55 -26.95
#